data_512a61041b717798ce45da3716bbca6a
#
_entry.id   512a61041b717798ce45da3716bbca6a
#
_cell.length_a   1.000
_cell.length_b   1.000
_cell.length_c   1.000
_cell.angle_alpha   90.00
_cell.angle_beta   90.00
_cell.angle_gamma   90.00
#
_symmetry.space_group_name_H-M   'P 1'
#
loop_
_entity.id
_entity.type
_entity.pdbx_description
1 polymer ?
#
loop_
_entity_poly.entity_id
_entity_poly.type
_entity_poly.pdbx_seq_one_letter_code
_entity_poly.pdbx_strand_id
1 'polypeptide(L)'
;MSTTTPHTHESEDRPESLPGGAGAAVRAPRLIHNEATTEIPVHLLFRDEPAPGPQARRPAVVSRRQGTGEQPRLERPAPVRRRPELRPDPELQERPARVLPGAAGVLAGLGGVAGCLVTSWWAGVLPPLTEQALGLPVHPGAGLGAAQWAAYAGAGALGLFGFGGLARGRTGRAWVLGLFGRYRGTVRRTGLLWINPLLRRRRADVRLRHWRSGAVPAADANGVALRVVVLVVWRVRDTARALLGIEEHETYLRECVEAALARVPVELPGGVRSGADAAGDALTRLVAADVTPVGVEVFSVQPVRVEYAPEVAAAMHRRRIAALDVQQRATMLSSVVDSVEDTVTRLTTRGLVELDDHERKVLVRDLTVAFCSARSEPV
;
A
#
# COMPACT_ATOMS: atom_id res chain seq x y z
N MET A 1 33.24 -41.97 -8.57
CA MET A 1 33.03 -42.66 -9.87
C MET A 1 32.17 -41.71 -10.68
N SER A 2 32.84 -40.94 -11.48
CA SER A 2 32.89 -40.96 -12.96
C SER A 2 31.72 -40.18 -13.55
N THR A 3 31.97 -38.96 -13.97
CA THR A 3 32.27 -38.48 -15.36
C THR A 3 31.00 -38.37 -16.22
N THR A 4 30.63 -37.36 -16.99
CA THR A 4 31.40 -36.53 -17.91
C THR A 4 30.45 -35.55 -18.62
N THR A 5 30.89 -34.34 -18.86
CA THR A 5 30.46 -33.33 -19.84
C THR A 5 30.75 -33.82 -21.29
N PRO A 6 30.65 -33.03 -22.35
CA PRO A 6 29.61 -32.16 -22.96
C PRO A 6 29.37 -32.54 -24.46
N HIS A 7 28.47 -31.86 -25.18
CA HIS A 7 28.60 -31.79 -26.65
C HIS A 7 28.06 -30.49 -27.23
N THR A 8 28.98 -29.74 -27.75
CA THR A 8 28.95 -28.73 -28.82
C THR A 8 28.54 -29.37 -30.14
N HIS A 9 27.70 -28.72 -30.96
CA HIS A 9 27.76 -28.84 -32.41
C HIS A 9 27.40 -27.52 -33.10
N GLU A 10 28.38 -27.04 -33.74
CA GLU A 10 28.54 -26.05 -34.79
C GLU A 10 28.27 -26.71 -36.18
N SER A 11 27.78 -25.94 -37.10
CA SER A 11 28.00 -25.95 -38.56
C SER A 11 26.91 -25.15 -39.27
N GLU A 12 27.21 -23.97 -39.80
CA GLU A 12 27.65 -23.77 -41.19
C GLU A 12 26.66 -24.33 -42.21
N ASP A 13 25.99 -23.43 -42.98
CA ASP A 13 26.36 -23.18 -44.35
C ASP A 13 25.53 -22.05 -45.01
N ARG A 14 26.19 -21.34 -45.87
CA ARG A 14 25.81 -20.27 -46.80
C ARG A 14 25.80 -20.91 -48.20
N PRO A 15 25.42 -20.28 -49.36
CA PRO A 15 24.97 -18.93 -49.67
C PRO A 15 23.91 -18.83 -50.81
N GLU A 16 23.82 -17.59 -51.36
CA GLU A 16 23.31 -17.14 -52.70
C GLU A 16 21.87 -16.63 -52.72
N SER A 17 21.48 -15.51 -53.29
CA SER A 17 22.06 -14.58 -54.26
C SER A 17 21.21 -13.28 -54.28
N LEU A 18 21.87 -12.16 -54.58
CA LEU A 18 21.32 -10.85 -54.94
C LEU A 18 20.71 -10.88 -56.38
N PRO A 19 19.96 -9.88 -56.90
CA PRO A 19 20.29 -8.45 -56.81
C PRO A 19 19.12 -7.44 -56.81
N GLY A 20 19.42 -6.18 -56.48
CA GLY A 20 18.79 -5.08 -57.18
C GLY A 20 18.27 -3.92 -56.38
N GLY A 21 19.03 -2.88 -56.19
CA GLY A 21 18.66 -1.53 -56.58
C GLY A 21 18.25 -0.54 -55.48
N ALA A 22 19.16 0.41 -55.26
CA ALA A 22 18.94 1.84 -55.04
C ALA A 22 18.64 2.36 -53.63
N GLY A 23 19.56 3.17 -53.13
CA GLY A 23 19.25 4.30 -52.26
C GLY A 23 19.76 4.22 -50.81
N ALA A 24 21.05 4.32 -50.64
CA ALA A 24 21.67 4.62 -49.35
C ALA A 24 21.33 6.05 -48.91
N ALA A 25 20.51 6.18 -47.89
CA ALA A 25 20.44 7.39 -47.10
C ALA A 25 20.97 7.07 -45.69
N VAL A 26 22.22 7.44 -45.49
CA VAL A 26 22.87 7.48 -44.17
C VAL A 26 22.07 8.41 -43.29
N ARG A 27 21.37 7.85 -42.29
CA ARG A 27 20.73 8.62 -41.22
C ARG A 27 21.82 9.05 -40.23
N ALA A 28 22.25 10.31 -40.38
CA ALA A 28 23.02 11.00 -39.36
C ALA A 28 22.23 11.11 -38.04
N PRO A 29 22.90 11.08 -36.86
CA PRO A 29 22.24 11.25 -35.57
C PRO A 29 21.60 12.64 -35.53
N ARG A 30 20.31 12.70 -35.24
CA ARG A 30 19.59 13.95 -34.95
C ARG A 30 20.12 14.54 -33.65
N LEU A 31 21.01 15.51 -33.78
CA LEU A 31 21.27 16.50 -32.74
C LEU A 31 19.92 17.20 -32.41
N ILE A 32 19.52 17.11 -31.18
CA ILE A 32 18.38 17.85 -30.66
C ILE A 32 18.82 19.31 -30.54
N HIS A 33 18.53 20.08 -31.57
CA HIS A 33 18.59 21.53 -31.53
C HIS A 33 17.27 22.00 -30.88
N ASN A 34 17.26 22.17 -29.58
CA ASN A 34 16.20 22.85 -28.87
C ASN A 34 16.80 23.96 -28.02
N GLU A 35 17.52 24.86 -28.68
CA GLU A 35 17.75 26.21 -28.16
C GLU A 35 17.17 27.21 -29.18
N ALA A 36 15.85 27.14 -29.34
CA ALA A 36 15.13 28.30 -29.83
C ALA A 36 14.97 29.25 -28.65
N THR A 37 15.99 30.07 -28.45
CA THR A 37 15.82 31.32 -27.68
C THR A 37 14.72 32.09 -28.39
N THR A 38 13.52 32.06 -27.85
CA THR A 38 12.41 32.87 -28.33
C THR A 38 12.76 34.30 -27.97
N GLU A 39 13.35 35.03 -28.90
CA GLU A 39 13.49 36.49 -28.81
C GLU A 39 12.09 37.05 -28.70
N ILE A 40 11.72 37.50 -27.47
CA ILE A 40 10.48 38.21 -27.24
C ILE A 40 10.66 39.58 -27.89
N PRO A 41 9.97 39.92 -28.99
CA PRO A 41 10.12 41.16 -29.65
C PRO A 41 9.61 42.28 -28.71
N VAL A 42 10.52 43.16 -28.31
CA VAL A 42 10.29 44.23 -27.29
C VAL A 42 9.16 45.17 -27.72
N HIS A 43 8.86 45.28 -29.00
CA HIS A 43 7.76 46.09 -29.54
C HIS A 43 6.35 45.57 -29.18
N LEU A 44 6.22 44.33 -28.69
CA LEU A 44 4.95 43.78 -28.20
C LEU A 44 4.67 44.13 -26.73
N LEU A 45 5.66 44.65 -26.01
CA LEU A 45 5.54 45.07 -24.62
C LEU A 45 4.99 46.51 -24.46
N PHE A 46 5.01 47.29 -25.54
CA PHE A 46 4.55 48.71 -25.55
C PHE A 46 3.53 48.93 -26.65
N ARG A 47 2.38 48.31 -26.57
CA ARG A 47 1.27 48.55 -27.47
C ARG A 47 0.34 49.59 -26.84
N ASP A 48 0.56 50.83 -27.15
CA ASP A 48 -0.39 51.90 -26.96
C ASP A 48 -1.37 51.91 -28.14
N GLU A 49 -2.51 51.24 -28.00
CA GLU A 49 -3.69 51.58 -28.82
C GLU A 49 -4.96 51.01 -28.17
N PRO A 50 -6.02 51.83 -28.01
CA PRO A 50 -7.28 51.43 -27.45
C PRO A 50 -8.22 50.90 -28.51
N ALA A 51 -8.54 49.61 -28.51
CA ALA A 51 -9.67 49.05 -29.28
C ALA A 51 -10.85 48.81 -28.35
N PRO A 52 -12.08 49.20 -28.72
CA PRO A 52 -13.27 48.99 -27.91
C PRO A 52 -13.86 47.60 -28.16
N GLY A 53 -13.96 46.80 -27.12
CA GLY A 53 -14.62 45.51 -27.19
C GLY A 53 -14.74 44.87 -25.79
N PRO A 54 -15.59 43.88 -25.57
CA PRO A 54 -16.48 43.72 -24.44
C PRO A 54 -15.78 43.43 -23.11
N GLN A 55 -16.39 43.93 -22.06
CA GLN A 55 -16.08 43.91 -20.65
C GLN A 55 -15.23 42.69 -20.17
N ALA A 56 -13.91 42.87 -20.17
CA ALA A 56 -12.99 42.04 -19.41
C ALA A 56 -12.92 42.58 -17.98
N ARG A 57 -13.13 41.71 -17.00
CA ARG A 57 -13.01 41.96 -15.57
C ARG A 57 -11.65 42.64 -15.29
N ARG A 58 -11.69 43.86 -14.78
CA ARG A 58 -10.52 44.64 -14.36
C ARG A 58 -9.75 43.86 -13.30
N PRO A 59 -8.42 43.68 -13.42
CA PRO A 59 -7.61 43.26 -12.30
C PRO A 59 -7.67 44.32 -11.23
N ALA A 60 -7.92 43.94 -10.00
CA ALA A 60 -7.92 44.87 -8.86
C ALA A 60 -6.51 45.50 -8.69
N VAL A 61 -6.39 46.74 -9.02
CA VAL A 61 -5.21 47.54 -8.72
C VAL A 61 -5.14 47.73 -7.22
N VAL A 62 -4.16 47.09 -6.58
CA VAL A 62 -3.84 47.32 -5.17
C VAL A 62 -3.33 48.72 -5.02
N SER A 63 -4.20 49.65 -4.64
CA SER A 63 -3.82 50.98 -4.24
C SER A 63 -3.00 50.90 -2.93
N ARG A 64 -1.75 51.28 -3.02
CA ARG A 64 -0.83 51.40 -1.90
C ARG A 64 -1.38 52.44 -0.92
N ARG A 65 -2.13 52.05 0.10
CA ARG A 65 -2.47 52.89 1.24
C ARG A 65 -1.24 53.02 2.13
N GLN A 66 -0.67 54.18 2.14
CA GLN A 66 0.26 54.62 3.18
C GLN A 66 -0.51 54.77 4.50
N GLY A 67 0.00 54.15 5.56
CA GLY A 67 -0.27 54.48 6.95
C GLY A 67 -1.49 53.79 7.55
N THR A 68 -1.24 52.70 8.18
CA THR A 68 -1.60 52.26 9.53
C THR A 68 -1.33 50.77 9.58
N GLY A 69 -0.62 50.28 10.59
CA GLY A 69 -0.04 48.96 10.72
C GLY A 69 -1.04 47.78 10.83
N GLU A 70 -1.98 47.70 9.89
CA GLU A 70 -2.87 46.61 9.73
C GLU A 70 -2.24 45.62 8.73
N GLN A 71 -1.69 44.54 9.25
CA GLN A 71 -1.22 43.42 8.44
C GLN A 71 -2.35 42.97 7.48
N PRO A 72 -2.08 42.75 6.19
CA PRO A 72 -3.08 42.22 5.28
C PRO A 72 -3.57 40.89 5.87
N ARG A 73 -4.86 40.83 6.22
CA ARG A 73 -5.53 39.56 6.51
C ARG A 73 -5.33 38.67 5.31
N LEU A 74 -4.49 37.67 5.46
CA LEU A 74 -4.42 36.58 4.50
C LEU A 74 -5.86 36.06 4.34
N GLU A 75 -6.43 36.23 3.14
CA GLU A 75 -7.70 35.64 2.79
C GLU A 75 -7.64 34.17 3.24
N ARG A 76 -8.59 33.78 4.09
CA ARG A 76 -8.73 32.39 4.47
C ARG A 76 -8.68 31.55 3.19
N PRO A 77 -7.75 30.57 3.09
CA PRO A 77 -7.74 29.70 1.93
C PRO A 77 -9.14 29.15 1.73
N ALA A 78 -9.63 29.26 0.50
CA ALA A 78 -10.94 28.78 0.12
C ALA A 78 -11.13 27.38 0.71
N PRO A 79 -12.32 27.05 1.25
CA PRO A 79 -12.54 25.76 1.88
C PRO A 79 -12.12 24.69 0.88
N VAL A 80 -11.11 23.91 1.24
CA VAL A 80 -10.62 22.80 0.44
C VAL A 80 -11.85 21.99 0.08
N ARG A 81 -12.21 21.94 -1.21
CA ARG A 81 -13.32 21.15 -1.71
C ARG A 81 -13.17 19.75 -1.11
N ARG A 82 -14.04 19.40 -0.18
CA ARG A 82 -14.06 18.06 0.37
C ARG A 82 -14.12 17.12 -0.80
N ARG A 83 -13.14 16.23 -0.89
CA ARG A 83 -13.11 15.15 -1.87
C ARG A 83 -14.48 14.46 -1.80
N PRO A 84 -15.14 14.15 -2.92
CA PRO A 84 -16.38 13.41 -2.88
C PRO A 84 -16.10 12.13 -2.10
N GLU A 85 -16.75 11.99 -0.94
CA GLU A 85 -16.68 10.78 -0.14
C GLU A 85 -17.14 9.62 -1.01
N LEU A 86 -16.30 8.62 -1.17
CA LEU A 86 -16.68 7.39 -1.86
C LEU A 86 -17.85 6.79 -1.06
N ARG A 87 -19.07 6.95 -1.57
CA ARG A 87 -20.23 6.36 -0.92
C ARG A 87 -20.24 4.86 -1.23
N PRO A 88 -20.18 4.01 -0.20
CA PRO A 88 -20.27 2.58 -0.41
C PRO A 88 -21.61 2.24 -1.04
N ASP A 89 -21.58 1.40 -2.06
CA ASP A 89 -22.81 0.87 -2.67
C ASP A 89 -23.62 0.10 -1.61
N PRO A 90 -24.86 0.52 -1.30
CA PRO A 90 -25.68 -0.13 -0.29
C PRO A 90 -26.06 -1.57 -0.68
N GLU A 91 -26.09 -1.89 -1.97
CA GLU A 91 -26.40 -3.26 -2.43
C GLU A 91 -25.24 -4.24 -2.19
N LEU A 92 -24.01 -3.75 -2.10
CA LEU A 92 -22.80 -4.56 -1.91
C LEU A 92 -22.46 -4.80 -0.43
N GLN A 93 -23.38 -4.56 0.49
CA GLN A 93 -23.14 -4.87 1.90
C GLN A 93 -23.10 -6.38 2.15
N GLU A 94 -22.13 -6.85 2.94
CA GLU A 94 -22.02 -8.26 3.28
C GLU A 94 -23.27 -8.78 4.00
N ARG A 95 -23.87 -9.83 3.45
CA ARG A 95 -25.03 -10.52 4.02
C ARG A 95 -24.69 -11.99 4.22
N PRO A 96 -25.14 -12.65 5.29
CA PRO A 96 -24.92 -14.06 5.47
C PRO A 96 -25.65 -14.86 4.39
N ALA A 97 -24.93 -15.74 3.71
CA ALA A 97 -25.53 -16.63 2.73
C ALA A 97 -26.33 -17.75 3.41
N ARG A 98 -27.42 -18.18 2.77
CA ARG A 98 -28.16 -19.37 3.18
C ARG A 98 -27.37 -20.61 2.76
N VAL A 99 -26.83 -21.32 3.72
CA VAL A 99 -26.11 -22.58 3.53
C VAL A 99 -26.70 -23.65 4.42
N LEU A 100 -26.81 -24.86 3.89
CA LEU A 100 -27.27 -26.01 4.65
C LEU A 100 -26.06 -26.69 5.35
N PRO A 101 -26.30 -27.42 6.45
CA PRO A 101 -25.25 -28.23 7.03
C PRO A 101 -24.81 -29.31 6.02
N GLY A 102 -23.50 -29.63 6.02
CA GLY A 102 -22.94 -30.59 5.07
C GLY A 102 -23.61 -31.97 5.15
N ALA A 103 -24.14 -32.33 6.32
CA ALA A 103 -24.91 -33.59 6.49
C ALA A 103 -26.11 -33.68 5.52
N ALA A 104 -26.81 -32.55 5.28
CA ALA A 104 -27.92 -32.56 4.31
C ALA A 104 -27.45 -32.89 2.90
N GLY A 105 -26.28 -32.39 2.49
CA GLY A 105 -25.68 -32.71 1.19
C GLY A 105 -25.23 -34.15 1.08
N VAL A 106 -24.65 -34.69 2.15
CA VAL A 106 -24.25 -36.11 2.22
C VAL A 106 -25.47 -36.99 2.16
N LEU A 107 -26.52 -36.71 2.92
CA LEU A 107 -27.76 -37.47 2.89
C LEU A 107 -28.43 -37.42 1.52
N ALA A 108 -28.49 -36.27 0.86
CA ALA A 108 -29.01 -36.16 -0.49
C ALA A 108 -28.13 -36.93 -1.49
N GLY A 109 -26.80 -36.86 -1.36
CA GLY A 109 -25.87 -37.62 -2.20
C GLY A 109 -26.02 -39.14 -2.02
N LEU A 110 -26.05 -39.61 -0.78
CA LEU A 110 -26.29 -41.03 -0.47
C LEU A 110 -27.69 -41.48 -0.93
N GLY A 111 -28.72 -40.66 -0.77
CA GLY A 111 -30.04 -40.91 -1.29
C GLY A 111 -30.05 -41.07 -2.81
N GLY A 112 -29.29 -40.27 -3.52
CA GLY A 112 -29.11 -40.42 -4.98
C GLY A 112 -28.41 -41.74 -5.35
N VAL A 113 -27.33 -42.12 -4.64
CA VAL A 113 -26.64 -43.39 -4.85
C VAL A 113 -27.58 -44.57 -4.55
N ALA A 114 -28.29 -44.52 -3.41
CA ALA A 114 -29.26 -45.55 -3.04
C ALA A 114 -30.38 -45.64 -4.09
N GLY A 115 -30.88 -44.51 -4.58
CA GLY A 115 -31.85 -44.46 -5.67
C GLY A 115 -31.34 -45.13 -6.95
N CYS A 116 -30.10 -44.89 -7.33
CA CYS A 116 -29.46 -45.58 -8.48
C CYS A 116 -29.38 -47.11 -8.25
N LEU A 117 -29.01 -47.54 -7.03
CA LEU A 117 -28.93 -48.95 -6.68
C LEU A 117 -30.32 -49.62 -6.74
N VAL A 118 -31.34 -49.01 -6.17
CA VAL A 118 -32.73 -49.49 -6.23
C VAL A 118 -33.23 -49.56 -7.66
N THR A 119 -32.93 -48.56 -8.48
CA THR A 119 -33.30 -48.56 -9.90
C THR A 119 -32.57 -49.68 -10.67
N SER A 120 -31.27 -49.94 -10.34
CA SER A 120 -30.50 -51.02 -10.93
C SER A 120 -31.07 -52.41 -10.59
N TRP A 121 -31.50 -52.58 -9.33
CA TRP A 121 -32.19 -53.80 -8.90
C TRP A 121 -33.54 -53.97 -9.60
N TRP A 122 -34.35 -52.91 -9.67
CA TRP A 122 -35.64 -52.92 -10.37
C TRP A 122 -35.48 -53.23 -11.87
N ALA A 123 -34.45 -52.73 -12.51
CA ALA A 123 -34.13 -52.97 -13.90
C ALA A 123 -33.54 -54.42 -14.14
N GLY A 124 -33.10 -55.12 -13.09
CA GLY A 124 -32.44 -56.43 -13.20
C GLY A 124 -31.04 -56.39 -13.81
N VAL A 125 -30.36 -55.23 -13.65
CA VAL A 125 -28.99 -55.03 -14.19
C VAL A 125 -27.92 -55.28 -13.12
N LEU A 126 -28.31 -55.49 -11.86
CA LEU A 126 -27.39 -55.79 -10.77
C LEU A 126 -26.72 -57.15 -10.97
N PRO A 127 -25.38 -57.24 -10.83
CA PRO A 127 -24.69 -58.54 -10.82
C PRO A 127 -25.16 -59.36 -9.64
N PRO A 128 -25.30 -60.72 -9.82
CA PRO A 128 -25.83 -61.64 -8.78
C PRO A 128 -24.99 -61.64 -7.48
N LEU A 129 -23.71 -61.35 -7.56
CA LEU A 129 -22.83 -61.14 -6.38
C LEU A 129 -23.24 -59.98 -5.50
N THR A 130 -23.73 -58.87 -6.10
CA THR A 130 -24.17 -57.69 -5.35
C THR A 130 -25.57 -57.88 -4.75
N GLU A 131 -26.43 -58.63 -5.39
CA GLU A 131 -27.75 -59.02 -4.84
C GLU A 131 -27.59 -59.87 -3.60
N GLN A 132 -26.70 -60.86 -3.65
CA GLN A 132 -26.35 -61.73 -2.49
C GLN A 132 -25.73 -60.98 -1.36
N ALA A 133 -24.78 -60.05 -1.67
CA ALA A 133 -24.11 -59.20 -0.65
C ALA A 133 -25.07 -58.24 0.06
N LEU A 134 -26.11 -57.77 -0.63
CA LEU A 134 -27.13 -56.87 -0.10
C LEU A 134 -28.35 -57.64 0.48
N GLY A 135 -28.37 -58.98 0.39
CA GLY A 135 -29.48 -59.81 0.87
C GLY A 135 -30.80 -59.56 0.11
N LEU A 136 -30.72 -59.12 -1.13
CA LEU A 136 -31.88 -58.79 -1.95
C LEU A 136 -32.38 -60.05 -2.66
N PRO A 137 -33.72 -60.24 -2.78
CA PRO A 137 -34.27 -61.35 -3.56
C PRO A 137 -33.94 -61.18 -5.05
N VAL A 138 -33.62 -62.29 -5.71
CA VAL A 138 -33.41 -62.29 -7.18
C VAL A 138 -34.69 -61.86 -7.88
N HIS A 139 -34.59 -60.72 -8.60
CA HIS A 139 -35.75 -60.17 -9.32
C HIS A 139 -35.59 -60.36 -10.83
N PRO A 140 -36.59 -60.84 -11.55
CA PRO A 140 -36.50 -61.03 -12.99
C PRO A 140 -36.53 -59.73 -13.80
N GLY A 141 -36.11 -58.64 -13.26
CA GLY A 141 -35.93 -57.30 -13.83
C GLY A 141 -36.96 -56.87 -14.89
N ALA A 142 -37.41 -55.63 -14.74
CA ALA A 142 -38.34 -55.02 -15.72
C ALA A 142 -37.63 -54.56 -17.03
N GLY A 143 -36.34 -54.75 -17.14
CA GLY A 143 -35.51 -54.24 -18.23
C GLY A 143 -35.27 -52.76 -18.18
N LEU A 144 -34.53 -52.17 -19.15
CA LEU A 144 -34.21 -50.75 -19.26
C LEU A 144 -35.27 -50.05 -20.14
N GLY A 145 -36.40 -49.71 -19.54
CA GLY A 145 -37.45 -48.90 -20.21
C GLY A 145 -37.33 -47.39 -19.89
N ALA A 146 -38.22 -46.59 -20.43
CA ALA A 146 -38.23 -45.12 -20.23
C ALA A 146 -38.38 -44.72 -18.74
N ALA A 147 -39.13 -45.50 -17.96
CA ALA A 147 -39.31 -45.24 -16.52
C ALA A 147 -38.04 -45.46 -15.73
N GLN A 148 -37.27 -46.51 -16.03
CA GLN A 148 -35.97 -46.77 -15.39
C GLN A 148 -34.95 -45.70 -15.76
N TRP A 149 -34.88 -45.26 -17.00
CA TRP A 149 -34.02 -44.16 -17.42
C TRP A 149 -34.38 -42.85 -16.72
N ALA A 150 -35.67 -42.54 -16.58
CA ALA A 150 -36.12 -41.36 -15.82
C ALA A 150 -35.75 -41.47 -14.34
N ALA A 151 -35.86 -42.66 -13.71
CA ALA A 151 -35.46 -42.88 -12.34
C ALA A 151 -33.94 -42.72 -12.15
N TYR A 152 -33.12 -43.27 -13.06
CA TYR A 152 -31.66 -43.08 -13.04
C TYR A 152 -31.28 -41.59 -13.19
N ALA A 153 -31.90 -40.87 -14.12
CA ALA A 153 -31.65 -39.47 -14.31
C ALA A 153 -32.00 -38.66 -13.05
N GLY A 154 -33.12 -38.94 -12.41
CA GLY A 154 -33.55 -38.31 -11.16
C GLY A 154 -32.62 -38.62 -9.98
N ALA A 155 -32.31 -39.89 -9.77
CA ALA A 155 -31.41 -40.37 -8.71
C ALA A 155 -29.98 -39.83 -8.93
N GLY A 156 -29.48 -39.93 -10.16
CA GLY A 156 -28.16 -39.39 -10.53
C GLY A 156 -28.05 -37.87 -10.36
N ALA A 157 -29.09 -37.16 -10.79
CA ALA A 157 -29.16 -35.71 -10.58
C ALA A 157 -29.16 -35.33 -9.07
N LEU A 158 -29.93 -36.08 -8.25
CA LEU A 158 -29.95 -35.88 -6.80
C LEU A 158 -28.58 -36.16 -6.18
N GLY A 159 -27.92 -37.24 -6.60
CA GLY A 159 -26.56 -37.59 -6.15
C GLY A 159 -25.53 -36.55 -6.51
N LEU A 160 -25.51 -36.10 -7.78
CA LEU A 160 -24.62 -35.05 -8.26
C LEU A 160 -24.87 -33.73 -7.55
N PHE A 161 -26.14 -33.37 -7.33
CA PHE A 161 -26.51 -32.13 -6.64
C PHE A 161 -26.14 -32.21 -5.15
N GLY A 162 -26.33 -33.33 -4.49
CA GLY A 162 -25.96 -33.55 -3.11
C GLY A 162 -24.46 -33.46 -2.88
N PHE A 163 -23.66 -34.25 -3.59
CA PHE A 163 -22.21 -34.26 -3.45
C PHE A 163 -21.53 -33.04 -4.08
N GLY A 164 -22.00 -32.55 -5.22
CA GLY A 164 -21.47 -31.37 -5.91
C GLY A 164 -21.60 -30.07 -5.12
N GLY A 165 -22.57 -30.02 -4.19
CA GLY A 165 -22.76 -28.88 -3.27
C GLY A 165 -21.85 -28.90 -2.05
N LEU A 166 -21.15 -30.01 -1.76
CA LEU A 166 -20.30 -30.11 -0.57
C LEU A 166 -19.09 -29.18 -0.66
N ALA A 167 -18.90 -28.39 0.39
CA ALA A 167 -17.78 -27.47 0.53
C ALA A 167 -17.25 -27.52 1.95
N ARG A 168 -15.92 -27.43 2.10
CA ARG A 168 -15.27 -27.37 3.40
C ARG A 168 -14.91 -25.91 3.72
N GLY A 169 -15.59 -25.32 4.70
CA GLY A 169 -15.24 -24.03 5.26
C GLY A 169 -13.99 -24.13 6.12
N ARG A 170 -13.04 -23.20 5.93
CA ARG A 170 -11.81 -23.08 6.73
C ARG A 170 -11.83 -21.78 7.52
N THR A 171 -11.29 -21.80 8.74
CA THR A 171 -11.06 -20.60 9.54
C THR A 171 -10.19 -19.61 8.78
N GLY A 172 -10.55 -18.31 8.85
CA GLY A 172 -9.83 -17.25 8.19
C GLY A 172 -10.08 -17.10 6.70
N ARG A 173 -11.01 -17.89 6.12
CA ARG A 173 -11.46 -17.76 4.73
C ARG A 173 -12.96 -17.63 4.65
N ALA A 174 -13.40 -16.75 3.78
CA ALA A 174 -14.82 -16.57 3.46
C ALA A 174 -15.08 -16.97 2.00
N TRP A 175 -16.32 -17.36 1.72
CA TRP A 175 -16.78 -17.65 0.36
C TRP A 175 -17.83 -16.60 -0.02
N VAL A 176 -17.53 -15.83 -1.04
CA VAL A 176 -18.51 -14.90 -1.65
C VAL A 176 -19.24 -15.66 -2.74
N LEU A 177 -20.57 -15.70 -2.60
CA LEU A 177 -21.46 -16.44 -3.50
C LEU A 177 -22.16 -15.48 -4.46
N GLY A 178 -22.06 -15.79 -5.75
CA GLY A 178 -22.75 -15.06 -6.81
C GLY A 178 -23.54 -15.99 -7.70
N LEU A 179 -24.66 -15.53 -8.21
CA LEU A 179 -25.48 -16.22 -9.19
C LEU A 179 -25.81 -15.25 -10.32
N PHE A 180 -25.43 -15.59 -11.56
CA PHE A 180 -25.67 -14.76 -12.75
C PHE A 180 -25.27 -13.28 -12.55
N GLY A 181 -24.08 -13.04 -11.96
CA GLY A 181 -23.60 -11.68 -11.71
C GLY A 181 -24.17 -10.97 -10.47
N ARG A 182 -25.21 -11.52 -9.82
CA ARG A 182 -25.79 -10.96 -8.60
C ARG A 182 -25.17 -11.57 -7.34
N TYR A 183 -24.85 -10.72 -6.38
CA TYR A 183 -24.38 -11.14 -5.04
C TYR A 183 -25.52 -11.82 -4.26
N ARG A 184 -25.26 -13.00 -3.70
CA ARG A 184 -26.24 -13.80 -2.93
C ARG A 184 -25.90 -13.92 -1.45
N GLY A 185 -24.68 -13.60 -1.07
CA GLY A 185 -24.25 -13.62 0.32
C GLY A 185 -22.84 -14.18 0.50
N THR A 186 -22.33 -14.09 1.73
CA THR A 186 -21.01 -14.56 2.13
C THR A 186 -21.13 -15.66 3.19
N VAL A 187 -20.29 -16.69 3.07
CA VAL A 187 -20.20 -17.79 4.01
C VAL A 187 -18.89 -17.68 4.78
N ARG A 188 -18.98 -17.48 6.10
CA ARG A 188 -17.83 -17.45 7.03
C ARG A 188 -17.81 -18.68 7.96
N ARG A 189 -18.81 -19.56 7.84
CA ARG A 189 -18.91 -20.75 8.69
C ARG A 189 -17.79 -21.74 8.35
N THR A 190 -17.28 -22.39 9.36
CA THR A 190 -16.29 -23.47 9.30
C THR A 190 -16.96 -24.82 9.33
N GLY A 191 -16.26 -25.84 8.83
CA GLY A 191 -16.77 -27.21 8.80
C GLY A 191 -17.29 -27.64 7.42
N LEU A 192 -18.02 -28.76 7.39
CA LEU A 192 -18.64 -29.26 6.18
C LEU A 192 -19.97 -28.56 5.94
N LEU A 193 -20.09 -27.91 4.81
CA LEU A 193 -21.25 -27.11 4.42
C LEU A 193 -21.74 -27.59 3.06
N TRP A 194 -23.04 -27.49 2.85
CA TRP A 194 -23.62 -27.66 1.55
C TRP A 194 -24.02 -26.31 0.95
N ILE A 195 -23.46 -26.01 -0.19
CA ILE A 195 -23.69 -24.78 -0.95
C ILE A 195 -24.19 -25.20 -2.31
N ASN A 196 -25.28 -24.58 -2.80
CA ASN A 196 -25.84 -24.88 -4.11
C ASN A 196 -24.71 -24.88 -5.18
N PRO A 197 -24.51 -25.98 -5.92
CA PRO A 197 -23.43 -26.11 -6.90
C PRO A 197 -23.52 -25.11 -8.05
N LEU A 198 -24.70 -24.55 -8.33
CA LEU A 198 -24.92 -23.55 -9.39
C LEU A 198 -24.35 -22.16 -9.01
N LEU A 199 -24.01 -21.93 -7.72
CA LEU A 199 -23.48 -20.67 -7.28
C LEU A 199 -21.97 -20.57 -7.59
N ARG A 200 -21.58 -19.48 -8.24
CA ARG A 200 -20.17 -19.16 -8.44
C ARG A 200 -19.56 -18.77 -7.09
N ARG A 201 -18.45 -19.41 -6.74
CA ARG A 201 -17.78 -19.25 -5.44
C ARG A 201 -16.47 -18.50 -5.65
N ARG A 202 -16.33 -17.32 -5.01
CA ARG A 202 -15.04 -16.59 -4.90
C ARG A 202 -14.53 -16.72 -3.48
N ARG A 203 -13.23 -16.99 -3.33
CA ARG A 203 -12.58 -17.09 -2.02
C ARG A 203 -12.04 -15.74 -1.62
N ALA A 204 -12.29 -15.35 -0.35
CA ALA A 204 -11.69 -14.19 0.29
C ALA A 204 -10.85 -14.65 1.49
N ASP A 205 -9.68 -14.08 1.67
CA ASP A 205 -8.91 -14.23 2.90
C ASP A 205 -9.30 -13.07 3.84
N VAL A 206 -9.81 -13.43 5.02
CA VAL A 206 -10.28 -12.47 6.03
C VAL A 206 -9.35 -12.39 7.25
N ARG A 207 -8.18 -13.00 7.16
CA ARG A 207 -7.17 -12.95 8.20
C ARG A 207 -6.55 -11.56 8.27
N LEU A 208 -5.94 -11.29 9.40
CA LEU A 208 -5.04 -10.15 9.52
C LEU A 208 -3.83 -10.37 8.60
N ARG A 209 -3.55 -9.40 7.77
CA ARG A 209 -2.42 -9.39 6.83
C ARG A 209 -1.56 -8.18 7.10
N HIS A 210 -0.29 -8.32 6.84
CA HIS A 210 0.63 -7.20 6.83
C HIS A 210 1.29 -7.11 5.45
N TRP A 211 1.56 -5.89 5.06
CA TRP A 211 2.26 -5.59 3.84
C TRP A 211 3.30 -4.51 4.12
N ARG A 212 4.49 -4.71 3.61
CA ARG A 212 5.57 -3.74 3.66
C ARG A 212 5.73 -3.12 2.27
N SER A 213 5.68 -1.80 2.19
CA SER A 213 5.84 -1.08 0.93
C SER A 213 7.29 -1.16 0.41
N GLY A 214 7.49 -0.90 -0.87
CA GLY A 214 8.77 -0.44 -1.38
C GLY A 214 9.13 0.95 -0.81
N ALA A 215 10.21 1.52 -1.27
CA ALA A 215 10.59 2.89 -0.95
C ALA A 215 9.69 3.85 -1.75
N VAL A 216 8.74 4.49 -1.07
CA VAL A 216 7.79 5.45 -1.65
C VAL A 216 8.33 6.87 -1.46
N PRO A 217 8.26 7.74 -2.49
CA PRO A 217 8.65 9.13 -2.34
C PRO A 217 7.69 9.85 -1.38
N ALA A 218 8.25 10.64 -0.47
CA ALA A 218 7.53 11.46 0.50
C ALA A 218 8.29 12.77 0.71
N ALA A 219 7.70 13.69 1.48
CA ALA A 219 8.35 14.93 1.84
C ALA A 219 8.32 15.14 3.36
N ASP A 220 9.37 15.77 3.88
CA ASP A 220 9.41 16.31 5.23
C ASP A 220 8.58 17.60 5.35
N ALA A 221 8.32 18.05 6.56
CA ALA A 221 7.65 19.33 6.85
C ALA A 221 8.31 20.55 6.17
N ASN A 222 9.61 20.46 5.89
CA ASN A 222 10.39 21.47 5.18
C ASN A 222 10.41 21.27 3.64
N GLY A 223 9.66 20.32 3.10
CA GLY A 223 9.66 20.02 1.67
C GLY A 223 10.88 19.24 1.17
N VAL A 224 11.70 18.70 2.07
CA VAL A 224 12.86 17.89 1.68
C VAL A 224 12.39 16.53 1.20
N ALA A 225 12.90 16.08 0.05
CA ALA A 225 12.55 14.80 -0.54
C ALA A 225 13.08 13.63 0.31
N LEU A 226 12.18 12.74 0.67
CA LEU A 226 12.43 11.53 1.45
C LEU A 226 12.00 10.27 0.69
N ARG A 227 12.56 9.14 1.08
CA ARG A 227 12.09 7.80 0.72
C ARG A 227 11.62 7.08 1.98
N VAL A 228 10.37 6.69 1.99
CA VAL A 228 9.72 6.09 3.15
C VAL A 228 9.26 4.69 2.83
N VAL A 229 9.57 3.75 3.71
CA VAL A 229 9.03 2.39 3.70
C VAL A 229 8.02 2.29 4.83
N VAL A 230 6.79 1.94 4.50
CA VAL A 230 5.71 1.77 5.49
C VAL A 230 5.33 0.31 5.68
N LEU A 231 4.95 -0.02 6.89
CA LEU A 231 4.32 -1.28 7.26
C LEU A 231 2.82 -1.03 7.46
N VAL A 232 2.01 -1.73 6.70
CA VAL A 232 0.55 -1.64 6.77
C VAL A 232 -0.01 -2.93 7.32
N VAL A 233 -0.83 -2.84 8.37
CA VAL A 233 -1.55 -3.98 8.95
C VAL A 233 -3.03 -3.80 8.69
N TRP A 234 -3.65 -4.76 8.01
CA TRP A 234 -5.01 -4.66 7.51
C TRP A 234 -5.71 -6.00 7.42
N ARG A 235 -7.03 -5.99 7.28
CA ARG A 235 -7.85 -7.17 6.97
C ARG A 235 -9.05 -6.80 6.10
N VAL A 236 -9.64 -7.79 5.46
CA VAL A 236 -10.93 -7.64 4.78
C VAL A 236 -12.06 -7.79 5.79
N ARG A 237 -12.79 -6.70 6.04
CA ARG A 237 -13.97 -6.67 6.92
C ARG A 237 -15.24 -7.03 6.18
N ASP A 238 -15.47 -6.41 5.03
CA ASP A 238 -16.62 -6.67 4.14
C ASP A 238 -16.11 -7.30 2.84
N THR A 239 -16.31 -8.61 2.73
CA THR A 239 -15.82 -9.37 1.58
C THR A 239 -16.59 -9.10 0.30
N ALA A 240 -17.87 -8.66 0.40
CA ALA A 240 -18.66 -8.33 -0.76
C ALA A 240 -18.13 -7.05 -1.42
N ARG A 241 -17.90 -5.99 -0.65
CA ARG A 241 -17.33 -4.74 -1.14
C ARG A 241 -15.92 -4.92 -1.67
N ALA A 242 -15.08 -5.66 -0.94
CA ALA A 242 -13.68 -5.83 -1.31
C ALA A 242 -13.47 -6.67 -2.57
N LEU A 243 -14.38 -7.60 -2.92
CA LEU A 243 -14.23 -8.48 -4.08
C LEU A 243 -15.14 -8.15 -5.26
N LEU A 244 -16.22 -7.39 -5.04
CA LEU A 244 -17.19 -7.06 -6.07
C LEU A 244 -17.27 -5.57 -6.35
N GLY A 245 -16.92 -4.72 -5.38
CA GLY A 245 -16.93 -3.27 -5.53
C GLY A 245 -15.66 -2.70 -6.15
N ILE A 246 -14.58 -3.47 -6.12
CA ILE A 246 -13.28 -3.06 -6.65
C ILE A 246 -12.61 -4.25 -7.35
N GLU A 247 -11.79 -3.98 -8.34
CA GLU A 247 -11.10 -5.02 -9.10
C GLU A 247 -10.01 -5.69 -8.24
N GLU A 248 -9.13 -4.92 -7.64
CA GLU A 248 -8.06 -5.38 -6.76
C GLU A 248 -7.94 -4.50 -5.51
N HIS A 249 -8.47 -4.96 -4.40
CA HIS A 249 -8.44 -4.22 -3.14
C HIS A 249 -7.01 -4.04 -2.57
N GLU A 250 -6.07 -4.93 -2.89
CA GLU A 250 -4.67 -4.80 -2.47
C GLU A 250 -3.96 -3.66 -3.22
N THR A 251 -4.16 -3.56 -4.52
CA THR A 251 -3.61 -2.49 -5.36
C THR A 251 -4.20 -1.14 -4.95
N TYR A 252 -5.52 -1.08 -4.75
CA TYR A 252 -6.19 0.12 -4.25
C TYR A 252 -5.64 0.57 -2.88
N LEU A 253 -5.42 -0.35 -1.95
CA LEU A 253 -4.81 -0.04 -0.66
C LEU A 253 -3.41 0.58 -0.82
N ARG A 254 -2.60 0.06 -1.74
CA ARG A 254 -1.25 0.61 -2.03
C ARG A 254 -1.34 2.04 -2.53
N GLU A 255 -2.20 2.30 -3.48
CA GLU A 255 -2.42 3.64 -4.04
C GLU A 255 -2.93 4.62 -2.97
N CYS A 256 -3.83 4.19 -2.07
CA CYS A 256 -4.29 5.00 -0.95
C CYS A 256 -3.15 5.34 0.03
N VAL A 257 -2.25 4.38 0.30
CA VAL A 257 -1.07 4.61 1.15
C VAL A 257 -0.11 5.61 0.50
N GLU A 258 0.18 5.47 -0.78
CA GLU A 258 1.02 6.40 -1.53
C GLU A 258 0.42 7.81 -1.55
N ALA A 259 -0.89 7.91 -1.80
CA ALA A 259 -1.61 9.18 -1.75
C ALA A 259 -1.65 9.82 -0.36
N ALA A 260 -1.67 9.02 0.71
CA ALA A 260 -1.61 9.50 2.09
C ALA A 260 -0.21 10.03 2.43
N LEU A 261 0.85 9.31 2.01
CA LEU A 261 2.24 9.74 2.20
C LEU A 261 2.56 11.06 1.49
N ALA A 262 1.94 11.31 0.35
CA ALA A 262 2.09 12.60 -0.34
C ALA A 262 1.46 13.79 0.41
N ARG A 263 0.57 13.54 1.39
CA ARG A 263 -0.15 14.58 2.14
C ARG A 263 0.34 14.76 3.57
N VAL A 264 0.90 13.72 4.16
CA VAL A 264 1.37 13.73 5.55
C VAL A 264 2.88 13.92 5.55
N PRO A 265 3.40 15.00 6.12
CA PRO A 265 4.83 15.18 6.27
C PRO A 265 5.37 14.09 7.22
N VAL A 266 6.48 13.47 6.82
CA VAL A 266 7.13 12.41 7.59
C VAL A 266 8.45 12.94 8.12
N GLU A 267 8.67 12.86 9.44
CA GLU A 267 9.92 13.28 10.06
C GLU A 267 10.96 12.15 10.04
N LEU A 268 12.24 12.53 9.92
CA LEU A 268 13.33 11.57 10.01
C LEU A 268 13.47 11.00 11.45
N PRO A 269 13.82 9.72 11.59
CA PRO A 269 14.14 9.13 12.88
C PRO A 269 15.38 9.82 13.47
N GLY A 270 15.20 10.48 14.61
CA GLY A 270 16.25 11.25 15.32
C GLY A 270 15.73 12.57 15.89
N GLY A 271 14.51 13.00 15.50
CA GLY A 271 13.71 13.96 16.24
C GLY A 271 13.05 13.33 17.46
N VAL A 272 12.29 14.09 18.20
CA VAL A 272 11.52 13.61 19.35
C VAL A 272 10.60 12.48 18.86
N ARG A 273 10.64 11.31 19.49
CA ARG A 273 9.84 10.10 19.13
C ARG A 273 8.35 10.38 18.90
N SER A 274 7.84 11.41 19.50
CA SER A 274 6.47 11.91 19.37
C SER A 274 6.06 12.25 17.91
N GLY A 275 6.98 12.70 17.06
CA GLY A 275 6.65 13.06 15.68
C GLY A 275 6.42 11.86 14.76
N ALA A 276 7.19 10.80 14.93
CA ALA A 276 7.03 9.59 14.11
C ALA A 276 5.72 8.87 14.41
N ASP A 277 5.33 8.79 15.68
CA ASP A 277 4.07 8.18 16.12
C ASP A 277 2.87 9.02 15.62
N ALA A 278 2.95 10.34 15.71
CA ALA A 278 1.91 11.24 15.22
C ALA A 278 1.72 11.14 13.69
N ALA A 279 2.80 10.99 12.93
CA ALA A 279 2.75 10.76 11.49
C ALA A 279 2.10 9.42 11.16
N GLY A 280 2.46 8.36 11.90
CA GLY A 280 1.84 7.03 11.77
C GLY A 280 0.33 7.05 12.04
N ASP A 281 -0.10 7.74 13.08
CA ASP A 281 -1.51 7.91 13.42
C ASP A 281 -2.28 8.73 12.37
N ALA A 282 -1.67 9.78 11.84
CA ALA A 282 -2.26 10.58 10.78
C ALA A 282 -2.42 9.78 9.48
N LEU A 283 -1.39 9.02 9.09
CA LEU A 283 -1.43 8.11 7.95
C LEU A 283 -2.50 7.04 8.13
N THR A 284 -2.55 6.42 9.31
CA THR A 284 -3.55 5.39 9.62
C THR A 284 -4.97 5.93 9.48
N ARG A 285 -5.25 7.12 10.01
CA ARG A 285 -6.57 7.76 9.90
C ARG A 285 -6.96 8.07 8.46
N LEU A 286 -6.04 8.61 7.66
CA LEU A 286 -6.30 8.96 6.26
C LEU A 286 -6.55 7.71 5.42
N VAL A 287 -5.67 6.72 5.53
CA VAL A 287 -5.81 5.47 4.76
C VAL A 287 -7.07 4.73 5.20
N ALA A 288 -7.36 4.64 6.50
CA ALA A 288 -8.57 3.99 7.01
C ALA A 288 -9.85 4.68 6.48
N ALA A 289 -9.88 6.01 6.40
CA ALA A 289 -11.00 6.75 5.83
C ALA A 289 -11.21 6.44 4.35
N ASP A 290 -10.13 6.34 3.57
CA ASP A 290 -10.18 6.08 2.13
C ASP A 290 -10.55 4.62 1.80
N VAL A 291 -10.17 3.62 2.64
CA VAL A 291 -10.40 2.19 2.34
C VAL A 291 -11.60 1.58 3.04
N THR A 292 -12.12 2.18 4.09
CA THR A 292 -13.33 1.70 4.80
C THR A 292 -14.54 1.52 3.87
N PRO A 293 -14.84 2.44 2.93
CA PRO A 293 -15.95 2.29 1.99
C PRO A 293 -15.83 1.05 1.10
N VAL A 294 -14.62 0.59 0.85
CA VAL A 294 -14.28 -0.57 0.02
C VAL A 294 -14.35 -1.89 0.81
N GLY A 295 -14.58 -1.81 2.11
CA GLY A 295 -14.69 -3.00 2.96
C GLY A 295 -13.37 -3.53 3.51
N VAL A 296 -12.30 -2.74 3.42
CA VAL A 296 -10.98 -3.02 4.02
C VAL A 296 -10.89 -2.26 5.34
N GLU A 297 -10.40 -2.91 6.38
CA GLU A 297 -10.12 -2.33 7.69
C GLU A 297 -8.61 -2.28 7.90
N VAL A 298 -8.08 -1.08 8.10
CA VAL A 298 -6.67 -0.83 8.38
C VAL A 298 -6.50 -0.57 9.86
N PHE A 299 -5.57 -1.29 10.49
CA PHE A 299 -5.25 -1.17 11.92
C PHE A 299 -4.12 -0.19 12.17
N SER A 300 -3.08 -0.26 11.34
CA SER A 300 -1.94 0.64 11.46
C SER A 300 -1.21 0.82 10.14
N VAL A 301 -0.72 2.03 9.92
CA VAL A 301 0.19 2.40 8.84
C VAL A 301 1.36 3.11 9.49
N GLN A 302 2.51 2.44 9.59
CA GLN A 302 3.66 2.96 10.31
C GLN A 302 4.86 3.11 9.38
N PRO A 303 5.52 4.26 9.35
CA PRO A 303 6.80 4.42 8.68
C PRO A 303 7.87 3.61 9.44
N VAL A 304 8.46 2.62 8.78
CA VAL A 304 9.48 1.73 9.36
C VAL A 304 10.89 2.21 9.02
N ARG A 305 11.05 2.79 7.83
CA ARG A 305 12.32 3.28 7.33
C ARG A 305 12.10 4.59 6.61
N VAL A 306 12.82 5.61 7.04
CA VAL A 306 12.78 6.94 6.45
C VAL A 306 14.21 7.34 6.11
N GLU A 307 14.46 7.61 4.85
CA GLU A 307 15.77 7.98 4.31
C GLU A 307 15.64 9.23 3.44
N TYR A 308 16.71 9.99 3.33
CA TYR A 308 16.77 11.06 2.34
C TYR A 308 16.74 10.49 0.93
N ALA A 309 16.06 11.16 0.02
CA ALA A 309 16.16 10.82 -1.39
C ALA A 309 17.63 10.95 -1.85
N PRO A 310 18.12 10.04 -2.71
CA PRO A 310 19.54 9.98 -3.08
C PRO A 310 20.06 11.30 -3.66
N GLU A 311 19.20 12.08 -4.29
CA GLU A 311 19.53 13.36 -4.91
C GLU A 311 19.94 14.41 -3.86
N VAL A 312 19.35 14.36 -2.68
CA VAL A 312 19.57 15.34 -1.60
C VAL A 312 20.36 14.78 -0.42
N ALA A 313 20.55 13.47 -0.37
CA ALA A 313 21.16 12.77 0.77
C ALA A 313 22.54 13.34 1.15
N ALA A 314 23.44 13.51 0.18
CA ALA A 314 24.78 14.02 0.40
C ALA A 314 24.79 15.47 0.94
N ALA A 315 23.88 16.31 0.44
CA ALA A 315 23.75 17.69 0.93
C ALA A 315 23.20 17.74 2.35
N MET A 316 22.19 16.92 2.65
CA MET A 316 21.59 16.85 3.98
C MET A 316 22.52 16.25 5.03
N HIS A 317 23.32 15.25 4.67
CA HIS A 317 24.35 14.70 5.55
C HIS A 317 25.40 15.77 5.91
N ARG A 318 25.89 16.53 4.92
CA ARG A 318 26.83 17.63 5.17
C ARG A 318 26.22 18.68 6.09
N ARG A 319 24.97 19.09 5.85
CA ARG A 319 24.27 20.05 6.70
C ARG A 319 24.11 19.53 8.13
N ARG A 320 23.79 18.25 8.30
CA ARG A 320 23.63 17.63 9.61
C ARG A 320 24.96 17.56 10.37
N ILE A 321 26.05 17.19 9.70
CA ILE A 321 27.40 17.21 10.29
C ILE A 321 27.75 18.62 10.74
N ALA A 322 27.57 19.62 9.88
CA ALA A 322 27.85 21.00 10.25
C ALA A 322 27.00 21.49 11.44
N ALA A 323 25.72 21.11 11.52
CA ALA A 323 24.87 21.43 12.64
C ALA A 323 25.34 20.78 13.96
N LEU A 324 25.75 19.50 13.88
CA LEU A 324 26.31 18.78 15.03
C LEU A 324 27.63 19.40 15.50
N ASP A 325 28.50 19.81 14.58
CA ASP A 325 29.75 20.51 14.92
C ASP A 325 29.49 21.82 15.67
N VAL A 326 28.51 22.61 15.21
CA VAL A 326 28.12 23.86 15.89
C VAL A 326 27.57 23.56 17.29
N GLN A 327 26.69 22.56 17.40
CA GLN A 327 26.14 22.15 18.70
C GLN A 327 27.22 21.63 19.64
N GLN A 328 28.16 20.82 19.14
CA GLN A 328 29.27 20.31 19.91
C GLN A 328 30.19 21.44 20.41
N ARG A 329 30.51 22.40 19.55
CA ARG A 329 31.26 23.59 19.95
C ARG A 329 30.55 24.40 21.02
N ALA A 330 29.22 24.62 20.86
CA ALA A 330 28.44 25.33 21.86
C ALA A 330 28.46 24.61 23.23
N THR A 331 28.26 23.27 23.22
CA THR A 331 28.32 22.46 24.43
C THR A 331 29.72 22.48 25.08
N MET A 332 30.77 22.44 24.26
CA MET A 332 32.16 22.54 24.77
C MET A 332 32.41 23.91 25.41
N LEU A 333 31.97 24.99 24.76
CA LEU A 333 32.12 26.35 25.31
C LEU A 333 31.38 26.50 26.64
N SER A 334 30.12 26.01 26.70
CA SER A 334 29.37 26.03 27.97
C SER A 334 30.09 25.25 29.07
N SER A 335 30.59 24.04 28.78
CA SER A 335 31.34 23.22 29.74
C SER A 335 32.64 23.88 30.20
N VAL A 336 33.33 24.61 29.32
CA VAL A 336 34.52 25.38 29.69
C VAL A 336 34.17 26.54 30.61
N VAL A 337 33.11 27.30 30.30
CA VAL A 337 32.64 28.42 31.14
C VAL A 337 32.24 27.88 32.52
N ASP A 338 31.47 26.80 32.62
CA ASP A 338 31.07 26.18 33.88
C ASP A 338 32.28 25.71 34.69
N SER A 339 33.29 25.14 34.03
CA SER A 339 34.53 24.68 34.69
C SER A 339 35.36 25.84 35.21
N VAL A 340 35.44 26.95 34.48
CA VAL A 340 36.12 28.15 34.90
C VAL A 340 35.42 28.81 36.10
N GLU A 341 34.10 28.89 36.04
CA GLU A 341 33.29 29.45 37.13
C GLU A 341 33.45 28.63 38.43
N ASP A 342 33.36 27.29 38.31
CA ASP A 342 33.55 26.39 39.44
C ASP A 342 34.98 26.49 40.02
N THR A 343 35.99 26.61 39.17
CA THR A 343 37.38 26.76 39.59
C THR A 343 37.59 28.08 40.34
N VAL A 344 37.08 29.22 39.79
CA VAL A 344 37.21 30.53 40.43
C VAL A 344 36.44 30.56 41.76
N THR A 345 35.25 29.98 41.80
CA THR A 345 34.44 29.88 43.02
C THR A 345 35.13 29.08 44.09
N ARG A 346 35.74 27.93 43.76
CA ARG A 346 36.49 27.10 44.69
C ARG A 346 37.77 27.80 45.24
N LEU A 347 38.48 28.53 44.38
CA LEU A 347 39.67 29.27 44.80
C LEU A 347 39.31 30.39 45.78
N THR A 348 38.23 31.13 45.53
CA THR A 348 37.71 32.22 46.37
C THR A 348 37.16 31.68 47.70
N THR A 349 36.37 30.57 47.68
CA THR A 349 35.77 29.99 48.88
C THR A 349 36.80 29.37 49.82
N ARG A 350 37.90 28.88 49.30
CA ARG A 350 39.03 28.29 50.09
C ARG A 350 40.02 29.35 50.60
N GLY A 351 39.80 30.65 50.26
CA GLY A 351 40.66 31.73 50.70
C GLY A 351 42.09 31.63 50.14
N LEU A 352 42.27 30.91 49.03
CA LEU A 352 43.61 30.73 48.42
C LEU A 352 44.05 31.96 47.64
N VAL A 353 43.11 32.79 47.22
CA VAL A 353 43.35 34.02 46.45
C VAL A 353 42.31 35.06 46.81
N GLU A 354 42.73 36.22 47.29
CA GLU A 354 41.93 37.42 47.43
C GLU A 354 42.06 38.20 46.12
N LEU A 355 41.03 38.14 45.24
CA LEU A 355 41.06 38.78 43.94
C LEU A 355 40.19 40.04 43.95
N ASP A 356 40.79 41.18 43.50
CA ASP A 356 40.03 42.36 43.11
C ASP A 356 39.26 42.09 41.83
N ASP A 357 38.18 42.86 41.56
CA ASP A 357 37.32 42.68 40.39
C ASP A 357 38.07 42.70 39.04
N HIS A 358 39.20 43.41 38.96
CA HIS A 358 40.02 43.43 37.76
C HIS A 358 40.82 42.14 37.62
N GLU A 359 41.47 41.69 38.70
CA GLU A 359 42.25 40.44 38.73
C GLU A 359 41.38 39.23 38.48
N ARG A 360 40.16 39.20 39.00
CA ARG A 360 39.17 38.16 38.72
C ARG A 360 38.81 38.07 37.22
N LYS A 361 38.63 39.18 36.53
CA LYS A 361 38.37 39.21 35.07
C LYS A 361 39.60 38.69 34.29
N VAL A 362 40.80 39.03 34.69
CA VAL A 362 42.06 38.56 34.06
C VAL A 362 42.19 37.06 34.26
N LEU A 363 41.97 36.54 35.47
CA LEU A 363 42.05 35.11 35.79
C LEU A 363 40.98 34.29 34.99
N VAL A 364 39.76 34.77 34.94
CA VAL A 364 38.70 34.14 34.14
C VAL A 364 39.10 34.05 32.68
N ARG A 365 39.62 35.14 32.11
CA ARG A 365 40.08 35.17 30.72
C ARG A 365 41.22 34.19 30.48
N ASP A 366 42.20 34.16 31.34
CA ASP A 366 43.41 33.33 31.19
C ASP A 366 43.07 31.83 31.39
N LEU A 367 42.20 31.49 32.35
CA LEU A 367 41.66 30.15 32.52
C LEU A 367 40.84 29.69 31.30
N THR A 368 39.99 30.55 30.77
CA THR A 368 39.19 30.24 29.56
C THR A 368 40.09 29.93 28.37
N VAL A 369 41.16 30.76 28.17
CA VAL A 369 42.14 30.50 27.11
C VAL A 369 42.91 29.20 27.37
N ALA A 370 43.35 28.92 28.59
CA ALA A 370 44.05 27.71 28.93
C ALA A 370 43.21 26.45 28.73
N PHE A 371 41.94 26.48 29.14
CA PHE A 371 41.01 25.35 28.93
C PHE A 371 40.67 25.13 27.46
N CYS A 372 40.55 26.22 26.67
CA CYS A 372 40.34 26.11 25.23
C CYS A 372 41.57 25.58 24.51
N SER A 373 42.78 26.03 24.87
CA SER A 373 44.01 25.55 24.23
C SER A 373 44.37 24.13 24.59
N ALA A 374 44.22 23.72 25.87
CA ALA A 374 44.50 22.34 26.31
C ALA A 374 43.62 21.28 25.63
N ARG A 375 42.44 21.70 25.16
CA ARG A 375 41.47 20.78 24.50
C ARG A 375 41.57 20.78 22.98
N SER A 376 42.34 21.70 22.40
CA SER A 376 42.56 21.77 20.94
C SER A 376 43.70 20.91 20.42
N GLU A 377 44.45 20.22 21.27
CA GLU A 377 45.42 19.20 20.83
C GLU A 377 44.68 17.89 20.46
N PRO A 378 44.71 17.48 19.19
CA PRO A 378 44.19 16.20 18.79
C PRO A 378 45.12 15.09 19.30
N VAL A 379 44.54 14.09 20.00
CA VAL A 379 45.16 12.82 20.28
C VAL A 379 45.30 11.99 19.02
#